data_d6d7d15ced24298c79d409c639885509
#
_entry.id   d6d7d15ced24298c79d409c639885509
#
_cell.length_a   1.000
_cell.length_b   1.000
_cell.length_c   1.000
_cell.angle_alpha   90.00
_cell.angle_beta   90.00
_cell.angle_gamma   90.00
#
_symmetry.space_group_name_H-M   'P 1'
#
loop_
_entity.id
_entity.type
_entity.pdbx_description
1 polymer ?
#
loop_
_entity_poly.entity_id
_entity_poly.type
_entity_poly.pdbx_seq_one_letter_code
_entity_poly.pdbx_strand_id
1 'polypeptide(L)'
;MNSILIFRSAGLGDFVLSTPALRKIRETFSDSRIIFLADSSRNSFIRDRINKYATNHSSYPWLELVTPHLVDQSLTLGSSLFNFSHLLNLRKQIRSAGIQKVFLLLDPCAPYLGRLKKIALLFFLVGIKPIYGWRSKGSLRSNKAKLKAAGLLKHHVWGPMESLLEFNPALSFSSDDIKFDLRPPKMALEWSDEWISHHLKVGQKLIAIAPGSIQSHKRWPCESYILLIQLILKTYTDAILIIIGTPQDKDLGDEMQSLDSNRIFNLCGVSNILQSAALLKKTDILIANDGGAAHLGDAMGTQVISLTPGIEFEDSIEPWNNKNNSIRFPIACAPCYSFTSCPLVHNKCMTDISIESVSAKIDTIFRHHKI
;
A
#
# COMPACT_ATOMS: atom_id res chain seq x y z
N MET A 1 -8.23 20.44 -24.00
CA MET A 1 -8.33 19.16 -23.32
C MET A 1 -8.60 19.42 -21.84
N ASN A 2 -9.64 18.86 -21.27
CA ASN A 2 -9.98 19.08 -19.87
C ASN A 2 -8.97 18.31 -18.99
N SER A 3 -8.43 18.98 -17.96
CA SER A 3 -7.50 18.32 -17.04
C SER A 3 -8.10 18.18 -15.65
N ILE A 4 -7.82 17.03 -15.04
CA ILE A 4 -8.26 16.67 -13.68
C ILE A 4 -7.01 16.45 -12.82
N LEU A 5 -6.98 17.08 -11.65
CA LEU A 5 -5.94 16.88 -10.68
C LEU A 5 -6.39 15.87 -9.62
N ILE A 6 -5.58 14.86 -9.40
CA ILE A 6 -5.75 13.90 -8.32
C ILE A 6 -4.69 14.18 -7.26
N PHE A 7 -5.12 14.30 -6.01
CA PHE A 7 -4.21 14.46 -4.89
C PHE A 7 -4.32 13.29 -3.91
N ARG A 8 -3.18 12.68 -3.60
CA ARG A 8 -3.03 11.72 -2.50
C ARG A 8 -1.71 11.96 -1.76
N SER A 9 -1.79 12.05 -0.44
CA SER A 9 -0.63 12.15 0.45
C SER A 9 -0.58 10.89 1.31
N ALA A 10 0.25 9.91 0.91
CA ALA A 10 0.23 8.62 1.62
C ALA A 10 1.44 7.74 1.29
N GLY A 11 1.62 6.71 2.10
CA GLY A 11 2.52 5.59 1.82
C GLY A 11 2.02 4.66 0.72
N LEU A 12 2.81 3.63 0.40
CA LEU A 12 2.49 2.67 -0.66
C LEU A 12 1.13 1.99 -0.44
N GLY A 13 0.82 1.53 0.79
CA GLY A 13 -0.44 0.83 1.07
C GLY A 13 -1.66 1.72 0.82
N ASP A 14 -1.62 2.94 1.32
CA ASP A 14 -2.69 3.92 1.08
C ASP A 14 -2.85 4.28 -0.40
N PHE A 15 -1.72 4.36 -1.14
CA PHE A 15 -1.75 4.58 -2.58
C PHE A 15 -2.46 3.42 -3.28
N VAL A 16 -2.07 2.17 -3.00
CA VAL A 16 -2.71 0.98 -3.57
C VAL A 16 -4.21 0.99 -3.29
N LEU A 17 -4.63 1.24 -2.05
CA LEU A 17 -6.05 1.32 -1.67
C LEU A 17 -6.81 2.47 -2.36
N SER A 18 -6.12 3.44 -2.95
CA SER A 18 -6.76 4.53 -3.72
C SER A 18 -6.90 4.22 -5.21
N THR A 19 -6.26 3.18 -5.73
CA THR A 19 -6.25 2.88 -7.16
C THR A 19 -7.60 2.44 -7.73
N PRO A 20 -8.52 1.79 -6.98
CA PRO A 20 -9.88 1.57 -7.47
C PRO A 20 -10.63 2.88 -7.77
N ALA A 21 -10.49 3.90 -6.91
CA ALA A 21 -11.08 5.21 -7.15
C ALA A 21 -10.41 5.90 -8.36
N LEU A 22 -9.09 5.79 -8.49
CA LEU A 22 -8.35 6.32 -9.64
C LEU A 22 -8.84 5.68 -10.96
N ARG A 23 -9.06 4.36 -10.97
CA ARG A 23 -9.65 3.65 -12.10
C ARG A 23 -11.05 4.18 -12.44
N LYS A 24 -11.91 4.34 -11.43
CA LYS A 24 -13.26 4.90 -11.64
C LYS A 24 -13.24 6.35 -12.14
N ILE A 25 -12.28 7.16 -11.70
CA ILE A 25 -12.09 8.52 -12.23
C ILE A 25 -11.67 8.44 -13.71
N ARG A 26 -10.75 7.55 -14.09
CA ARG A 26 -10.36 7.36 -15.50
C ARG A 26 -11.56 6.89 -16.35
N GLU A 27 -12.36 5.95 -15.86
CA GLU A 27 -13.57 5.49 -16.56
C GLU A 27 -14.61 6.62 -16.73
N THR A 28 -14.79 7.45 -15.69
CA THR A 28 -15.76 8.58 -15.73
C THR A 28 -15.30 9.72 -16.62
N PHE A 29 -13.99 9.90 -16.77
CA PHE A 29 -13.37 11.01 -17.49
C PHE A 29 -12.35 10.52 -18.51
N SER A 30 -12.77 9.60 -19.39
CA SER A 30 -11.91 8.94 -20.39
C SER A 30 -11.10 9.91 -21.25
N ASP A 31 -11.72 11.03 -21.65
CA ASP A 31 -11.13 12.03 -22.55
C ASP A 31 -10.37 13.15 -21.84
N SER A 32 -10.30 13.08 -20.50
CA SER A 32 -9.61 14.08 -19.70
C SER A 32 -8.18 13.67 -19.43
N ARG A 33 -7.30 14.65 -19.36
CA ARG A 33 -5.93 14.46 -18.88
C ARG A 33 -5.95 14.33 -17.35
N ILE A 34 -5.50 13.20 -16.82
CA ILE A 34 -5.40 12.96 -15.37
C ILE A 34 -3.98 13.24 -14.92
N ILE A 35 -3.84 14.19 -14.00
CA ILE A 35 -2.58 14.61 -13.40
C ILE A 35 -2.58 14.22 -11.93
N PHE A 36 -1.57 13.45 -11.51
CA PHE A 36 -1.42 13.05 -10.10
C PHE A 36 -0.47 14.00 -9.38
N LEU A 37 -0.94 14.65 -8.32
CA LEU A 37 -0.11 15.47 -7.45
C LEU A 37 0.31 14.64 -6.23
N ALA A 38 1.56 14.22 -6.23
CA ALA A 38 2.18 13.48 -5.16
C ALA A 38 2.73 14.42 -4.08
N ASP A 39 2.47 14.12 -2.81
CA ASP A 39 2.98 14.90 -1.68
C ASP A 39 4.24 14.27 -1.08
N SER A 40 5.41 14.78 -1.48
CA SER A 40 6.72 14.32 -0.98
C SER A 40 7.09 14.84 0.42
N SER A 41 6.32 15.76 0.97
CA SER A 41 6.70 16.47 2.20
C SER A 41 6.55 15.62 3.49
N ARG A 42 5.78 14.53 3.44
CA ARG A 42 5.66 13.55 4.54
C ARG A 42 6.84 12.59 4.63
N ASN A 43 7.62 12.58 3.61
CA ASN A 43 8.62 11.58 3.36
C ASN A 43 10.05 12.05 3.63
N SER A 44 10.32 12.86 4.67
CA SER A 44 11.72 12.95 5.10
C SER A 44 12.27 11.55 5.38
N PHE A 45 11.48 10.72 6.02
CA PHE A 45 11.80 9.32 6.29
C PHE A 45 11.72 8.39 5.04
N ILE A 46 10.78 8.64 4.12
CA ILE A 46 10.68 7.92 2.84
C ILE A 46 11.57 8.58 1.78
N ARG A 47 11.75 9.89 1.79
CA ARG A 47 12.60 10.64 0.85
C ARG A 47 14.05 10.18 0.91
N ASP A 48 14.62 10.03 2.08
CA ASP A 48 16.01 9.57 2.26
C ASP A 48 16.17 8.10 1.87
N ARG A 49 15.06 7.34 1.91
CA ARG A 49 15.00 5.93 1.51
C ARG A 49 14.73 5.72 0.02
N ILE A 50 13.88 6.54 -0.61
CA ILE A 50 13.48 6.41 -2.01
C ILE A 50 14.49 7.11 -2.94
N ASN A 51 15.00 8.30 -2.60
CA ASN A 51 15.91 9.08 -3.47
C ASN A 51 17.22 8.36 -3.77
N LYS A 52 17.65 7.42 -2.92
CA LYS A 52 18.85 6.62 -3.16
C LYS A 52 18.66 5.56 -4.27
N TYR A 53 17.41 5.22 -4.62
CA TYR A 53 17.07 4.14 -5.56
C TYR A 53 16.12 4.56 -6.69
N ALA A 54 15.68 5.83 -6.71
CA ALA A 54 14.91 6.37 -7.82
C ALA A 54 15.86 6.68 -8.99
N THR A 55 15.99 5.74 -9.90
CA THR A 55 16.50 6.01 -11.24
C THR A 55 15.40 6.75 -11.98
N ASN A 56 15.66 8.03 -12.31
CA ASN A 56 14.81 8.91 -13.11
C ASN A 56 13.55 9.52 -12.45
N HIS A 57 13.73 10.74 -11.94
CA HIS A 57 12.77 11.85 -11.93
C HIS A 57 11.42 11.76 -11.19
N SER A 58 11.00 10.65 -10.58
CA SER A 58 9.77 10.66 -9.78
C SER A 58 10.02 10.43 -8.29
N SER A 59 9.52 11.34 -7.46
CA SER A 59 9.52 11.21 -5.99
C SER A 59 8.64 10.04 -5.49
N TYR A 60 7.99 9.32 -6.40
CA TYR A 60 7.04 8.23 -6.14
C TYR A 60 7.16 7.15 -7.21
N PRO A 61 8.12 6.22 -7.09
CA PRO A 61 8.36 5.19 -8.10
C PRO A 61 7.15 4.29 -8.36
N TRP A 62 6.27 4.09 -7.38
CA TRP A 62 5.04 3.31 -7.57
C TRP A 62 3.99 3.95 -8.48
N LEU A 63 4.11 5.24 -8.84
CA LEU A 63 3.24 5.85 -9.85
C LEU A 63 3.42 5.22 -11.23
N GLU A 64 4.57 4.62 -11.52
CA GLU A 64 4.79 3.89 -12.77
C GLU A 64 3.86 2.66 -12.90
N LEU A 65 3.34 2.14 -11.78
CA LEU A 65 2.36 1.05 -11.79
C LEU A 65 0.98 1.46 -12.35
N VAL A 66 0.71 2.76 -12.45
CA VAL A 66 -0.57 3.32 -12.95
C VAL A 66 -0.40 4.25 -14.15
N THR A 67 0.84 4.51 -14.57
CA THR A 67 1.16 5.38 -15.72
C THR A 67 1.51 4.51 -16.94
N PRO A 68 1.04 4.82 -18.15
CA PRO A 68 0.13 5.92 -18.50
C PRO A 68 -1.37 5.58 -18.46
N HIS A 69 -1.76 4.35 -18.11
CA HIS A 69 -3.13 3.88 -18.31
C HIS A 69 -4.19 4.53 -17.39
N LEU A 70 -3.83 4.91 -16.15
CA LEU A 70 -4.73 5.62 -15.24
C LEU A 70 -4.32 7.09 -15.05
N VAL A 71 -3.03 7.39 -15.12
CA VAL A 71 -2.45 8.71 -14.88
C VAL A 71 -1.60 9.10 -16.09
N ASP A 72 -1.85 10.28 -16.67
CA ASP A 72 -1.10 10.77 -17.83
C ASP A 72 0.18 11.51 -17.42
N GLN A 73 0.17 12.13 -16.25
CA GLN A 73 1.29 12.93 -15.75
C GLN A 73 1.31 12.96 -14.23
N SER A 74 2.51 13.03 -13.64
CA SER A 74 2.70 13.32 -12.23
C SER A 74 3.31 14.70 -12.00
N LEU A 75 2.88 15.34 -10.91
CA LEU A 75 3.50 16.54 -10.34
C LEU A 75 3.87 16.23 -8.90
N THR A 76 4.91 16.89 -8.41
CA THR A 76 5.36 16.70 -7.03
C THR A 76 5.14 17.97 -6.21
N LEU A 77 4.43 17.83 -5.09
CA LEU A 77 4.39 18.85 -4.06
C LEU A 77 5.68 18.74 -3.24
N GLY A 78 6.57 19.74 -3.33
CA GLY A 78 7.88 19.72 -2.70
C GLY A 78 7.85 19.60 -1.18
N SER A 79 9.00 19.31 -0.60
CA SER A 79 9.16 19.06 0.84
C SER A 79 8.78 20.23 1.76
N SER A 80 8.75 21.45 1.24
CA SER A 80 8.38 22.66 1.97
C SER A 80 7.22 23.38 1.31
N LEU A 81 6.05 23.29 1.95
CA LEU A 81 4.90 24.15 1.64
C LEU A 81 5.18 25.64 1.90
N PHE A 82 6.32 25.95 2.51
CA PHE A 82 6.76 27.31 2.84
C PHE A 82 7.78 27.87 1.85
N ASN A 83 8.23 27.08 0.87
CA ASN A 83 9.11 27.58 -0.19
C ASN A 83 8.26 28.31 -1.24
N PHE A 84 8.29 29.64 -1.18
CA PHE A 84 7.47 30.50 -2.04
C PHE A 84 7.78 30.33 -3.52
N SER A 85 9.04 30.15 -3.90
CA SER A 85 9.42 29.93 -5.29
C SER A 85 8.86 28.60 -5.84
N HIS A 86 8.89 27.54 -5.01
CA HIS A 86 8.29 26.26 -5.36
C HIS A 86 6.76 26.34 -5.52
N LEU A 87 6.08 27.07 -4.62
CA LEU A 87 4.64 27.31 -4.71
C LEU A 87 4.26 28.12 -5.97
N LEU A 88 5.05 29.11 -6.33
CA LEU A 88 4.84 29.88 -7.57
C LEU A 88 5.02 29.02 -8.81
N ASN A 89 6.04 28.14 -8.82
CA ASN A 89 6.26 27.21 -9.92
C ASN A 89 5.11 26.18 -10.02
N LEU A 90 4.71 25.60 -8.91
CA LEU A 90 3.56 24.68 -8.86
C LEU A 90 2.28 25.39 -9.33
N ARG A 91 2.03 26.64 -8.89
CA ARG A 91 0.91 27.45 -9.39
C ARG A 91 0.96 27.64 -10.90
N LYS A 92 2.15 27.94 -11.46
CA LYS A 92 2.33 28.07 -12.90
C LYS A 92 2.02 26.76 -13.62
N GLN A 93 2.54 25.64 -13.14
CA GLN A 93 2.30 24.31 -13.71
C GLN A 93 0.81 23.92 -13.65
N ILE A 94 0.15 24.15 -12.52
CA ILE A 94 -1.28 23.85 -12.34
C ILE A 94 -2.14 24.73 -13.28
N ARG A 95 -1.82 26.03 -13.41
CA ARG A 95 -2.54 26.93 -14.33
C ARG A 95 -2.31 26.56 -15.79
N SER A 96 -1.07 26.29 -16.19
CA SER A 96 -0.75 25.88 -17.57
C SER A 96 -1.38 24.53 -17.95
N ALA A 97 -1.61 23.66 -16.95
CA ALA A 97 -2.26 22.37 -17.17
C ALA A 97 -3.78 22.46 -17.40
N GLY A 98 -4.40 23.64 -17.23
CA GLY A 98 -5.84 23.83 -17.46
C GLY A 98 -6.74 22.96 -16.55
N ILE A 99 -6.35 22.82 -15.27
CA ILE A 99 -7.07 21.96 -14.33
C ILE A 99 -8.45 22.51 -14.02
N GLN A 100 -9.48 21.71 -14.23
CA GLN A 100 -10.87 22.07 -14.01
C GLN A 100 -11.48 21.48 -12.74
N LYS A 101 -10.97 20.35 -12.28
CA LYS A 101 -11.48 19.63 -11.10
C LYS A 101 -10.32 19.05 -10.30
N VAL A 102 -10.52 18.94 -8.98
CA VAL A 102 -9.59 18.26 -8.09
C VAL A 102 -10.33 17.17 -7.31
N PHE A 103 -9.76 15.97 -7.30
CA PHE A 103 -10.19 14.86 -6.43
C PHE A 103 -9.14 14.61 -5.35
N LEU A 104 -9.56 14.71 -4.10
CA LEU A 104 -8.75 14.37 -2.94
C LEU A 104 -9.05 12.91 -2.57
N LEU A 105 -8.17 11.99 -2.91
CA LEU A 105 -8.31 10.57 -2.59
C LEU A 105 -7.84 10.31 -1.15
N LEU A 106 -8.58 10.81 -0.18
CA LEU A 106 -8.19 10.76 1.24
C LEU A 106 -8.90 9.62 1.94
N ASP A 107 -8.22 9.04 2.93
CA ASP A 107 -8.89 8.23 3.93
C ASP A 107 -9.81 9.16 4.75
N PRO A 108 -11.12 8.86 4.86
CA PRO A 108 -12.06 9.67 5.63
C PRO A 108 -11.69 9.76 7.11
N CYS A 109 -10.77 8.93 7.55
CA CYS A 109 -10.32 8.80 8.92
C CYS A 109 -8.89 9.33 9.14
N ALA A 110 -8.27 10.00 8.17
CA ALA A 110 -6.88 10.44 8.31
C ALA A 110 -6.73 11.61 9.32
N PRO A 111 -5.74 11.56 10.22
CA PRO A 111 -5.55 12.56 11.27
C PRO A 111 -4.95 13.91 10.77
N TYR A 112 -5.14 14.26 9.50
CA TYR A 112 -4.39 15.30 8.81
C TYR A 112 -5.14 16.62 8.57
N LEU A 113 -6.18 16.91 9.33
CA LEU A 113 -7.02 18.09 9.17
C LEU A 113 -6.24 19.41 9.02
N GLY A 114 -5.17 19.60 9.78
CA GLY A 114 -4.37 20.83 9.71
C GLY A 114 -3.61 21.00 8.40
N ARG A 115 -3.11 19.90 7.82
CA ARG A 115 -2.38 19.90 6.56
C ARG A 115 -3.32 19.97 5.37
N LEU A 116 -4.45 19.26 5.43
CA LEU A 116 -5.49 19.35 4.42
C LEU A 116 -6.04 20.76 4.27
N LYS A 117 -6.20 21.50 5.37
CA LYS A 117 -6.58 22.93 5.33
C LYS A 117 -5.54 23.75 4.56
N LYS A 118 -4.23 23.48 4.74
CA LYS A 118 -3.15 24.18 4.01
C LYS A 118 -3.17 23.84 2.52
N ILE A 119 -3.42 22.58 2.18
CA ILE A 119 -3.51 22.12 0.78
C ILE A 119 -4.76 22.69 0.10
N ALA A 120 -5.91 22.74 0.78
CA ALA A 120 -7.10 23.38 0.26
C ALA A 120 -6.92 24.89 0.09
N LEU A 121 -6.27 25.54 1.05
CA LEU A 121 -5.90 26.94 0.90
C LEU A 121 -4.98 27.14 -0.32
N LEU A 122 -4.01 26.25 -0.53
CA LEU A 122 -3.17 26.27 -1.73
C LEU A 122 -4.01 26.17 -3.00
N PHE A 123 -4.91 25.19 -3.09
CA PHE A 123 -5.79 25.04 -4.27
C PHE A 123 -6.70 26.27 -4.45
N PHE A 124 -7.24 26.80 -3.38
CA PHE A 124 -8.02 28.03 -3.40
C PHE A 124 -7.19 29.22 -3.91
N LEU A 125 -5.97 29.42 -3.40
CA LEU A 125 -5.05 30.51 -3.83
C LEU A 125 -4.60 30.35 -5.28
N VAL A 126 -4.54 29.11 -5.78
CA VAL A 126 -4.24 28.81 -7.18
C VAL A 126 -5.48 29.00 -8.09
N GLY A 127 -6.67 29.18 -7.48
CA GLY A 127 -7.92 29.43 -8.21
C GLY A 127 -8.59 28.16 -8.75
N ILE A 128 -8.30 26.98 -8.14
CA ILE A 128 -8.91 25.72 -8.58
C ILE A 128 -10.21 25.47 -7.81
N LYS A 129 -11.29 25.32 -8.54
CA LYS A 129 -12.61 24.89 -8.06
C LYS A 129 -13.31 24.14 -9.18
N PRO A 130 -14.13 23.11 -8.88
CA PRO A 130 -14.44 22.51 -7.58
C PRO A 130 -13.41 21.51 -7.07
N ILE A 131 -13.43 21.24 -5.75
CA ILE A 131 -12.60 20.24 -5.06
C ILE A 131 -13.54 19.21 -4.42
N TYR A 132 -13.35 17.93 -4.73
CA TYR A 132 -14.13 16.78 -4.19
C TYR A 132 -13.29 15.95 -3.23
N GLY A 133 -13.91 15.25 -2.29
CA GLY A 133 -13.23 14.47 -1.25
C GLY A 133 -12.79 15.30 -0.04
N TRP A 134 -13.38 16.50 0.10
CA TRP A 134 -13.02 17.46 1.16
C TRP A 134 -13.75 17.25 2.48
N ARG A 135 -14.78 16.43 2.53
CA ARG A 135 -15.63 16.30 3.73
C ARG A 135 -14.83 15.95 4.97
N SER A 136 -14.71 16.94 5.85
CA SER A 136 -14.18 16.78 7.21
C SER A 136 -15.12 15.91 8.03
N LYS A 137 -14.78 14.64 8.20
CA LYS A 137 -15.46 13.78 9.19
C LYS A 137 -14.70 13.91 10.50
N GLY A 138 -15.34 14.35 11.55
CA GLY A 138 -14.82 14.73 12.90
C GLY A 138 -13.75 13.82 13.54
N SER A 139 -13.57 13.91 14.87
CA SER A 139 -12.54 13.16 15.60
C SER A 139 -12.52 11.66 15.29
N LEU A 140 -11.39 11.18 14.79
CA LEU A 140 -11.16 9.85 14.28
C LEU A 140 -11.68 8.72 15.19
N ARG A 141 -11.26 8.74 16.44
CA ARG A 141 -11.50 7.65 17.41
C ARG A 141 -12.99 7.50 17.77
N SER A 142 -13.64 8.62 18.07
CA SER A 142 -15.05 8.65 18.45
C SER A 142 -15.97 8.25 17.28
N ASN A 143 -15.62 8.67 16.06
CA ASN A 143 -16.43 8.39 14.88
C ASN A 143 -16.33 6.93 14.42
N LYS A 144 -15.15 6.32 14.43
CA LYS A 144 -14.98 4.90 14.04
C LYS A 144 -15.74 3.96 14.98
N ALA A 145 -15.66 4.19 16.29
CA ALA A 145 -16.42 3.37 17.24
C ALA A 145 -17.94 3.50 17.03
N LYS A 146 -18.45 4.72 16.79
CA LYS A 146 -19.86 4.95 16.46
C LYS A 146 -20.27 4.30 15.14
N LEU A 147 -19.45 4.41 14.11
CA LEU A 147 -19.69 3.79 12.81
C LEU A 147 -19.67 2.26 12.91
N LYS A 148 -18.76 1.67 13.70
CA LYS A 148 -18.74 0.23 13.95
C LYS A 148 -20.01 -0.23 14.68
N ALA A 149 -20.41 0.46 15.73
CA ALA A 149 -21.62 0.16 16.48
C ALA A 149 -22.89 0.26 15.62
N ALA A 150 -22.91 1.18 14.65
CA ALA A 150 -24.01 1.34 13.69
C ALA A 150 -23.93 0.42 12.47
N GLY A 151 -22.92 -0.47 12.37
CA GLY A 151 -22.69 -1.32 11.18
C GLY A 151 -22.27 -0.52 9.93
N LEU A 152 -21.82 0.72 10.10
CA LEU A 152 -21.46 1.64 9.02
C LEU A 152 -19.97 1.81 8.82
N LEU A 153 -19.13 1.11 9.59
CA LEU A 153 -17.67 1.14 9.39
C LEU A 153 -17.34 0.48 8.06
N LYS A 154 -16.67 1.25 7.21
CA LYS A 154 -16.24 0.77 5.90
C LYS A 154 -14.74 0.53 5.91
N HIS A 155 -14.30 -0.43 5.10
CA HIS A 155 -12.89 -0.64 4.77
C HIS A 155 -12.27 0.63 4.18
N HIS A 156 -10.97 0.86 4.42
CA HIS A 156 -10.25 2.07 3.97
C HIS A 156 -10.25 2.28 2.46
N VAL A 157 -10.42 1.23 1.66
CA VAL A 157 -10.56 1.31 0.20
C VAL A 157 -11.74 2.18 -0.24
N TRP A 158 -12.79 2.29 0.58
CA TRP A 158 -13.97 3.09 0.27
C TRP A 158 -13.76 4.59 0.45
N GLY A 159 -12.80 5.00 1.28
CA GLY A 159 -12.54 6.41 1.53
C GLY A 159 -12.27 7.20 0.24
N PRO A 160 -11.31 6.78 -0.60
CA PRO A 160 -11.06 7.40 -1.90
C PRO A 160 -12.29 7.42 -2.84
N MET A 161 -13.14 6.37 -2.81
CA MET A 161 -14.34 6.30 -3.64
C MET A 161 -15.39 7.36 -3.27
N GLU A 162 -15.42 7.81 -2.01
CA GLU A 162 -16.37 8.82 -1.56
C GLU A 162 -16.18 10.18 -2.27
N SER A 163 -14.98 10.49 -2.79
CA SER A 163 -14.74 11.70 -3.57
C SER A 163 -15.55 11.74 -4.88
N LEU A 164 -15.81 10.58 -5.47
CA LEU A 164 -16.67 10.45 -6.65
C LEU A 164 -18.14 10.63 -6.31
N LEU A 165 -18.59 10.16 -5.13
CA LEU A 165 -19.96 10.39 -4.66
C LEU A 165 -20.21 11.87 -4.33
N GLU A 166 -19.19 12.61 -3.90
CA GLU A 166 -19.29 14.08 -3.78
C GLU A 166 -19.42 14.78 -5.15
N PHE A 167 -18.76 14.22 -6.18
CA PHE A 167 -18.87 14.73 -7.55
C PHE A 167 -20.24 14.45 -8.15
N ASN A 168 -20.70 13.21 -8.01
CA ASN A 168 -22.02 12.78 -8.52
C ASN A 168 -22.72 11.86 -7.51
N PRO A 169 -23.67 12.41 -6.71
CA PRO A 169 -24.40 11.64 -5.71
C PRO A 169 -25.28 10.52 -6.28
N ALA A 170 -25.56 10.52 -7.58
CA ALA A 170 -26.31 9.44 -8.23
C ALA A 170 -25.48 8.18 -8.49
N LEU A 171 -24.14 8.26 -8.35
CA LEU A 171 -23.29 7.08 -8.43
C LEU A 171 -23.52 6.16 -7.24
N SER A 172 -23.48 4.87 -7.48
CA SER A 172 -23.45 3.83 -6.46
C SER A 172 -22.27 2.90 -6.75
N PHE A 173 -21.65 2.38 -5.70
CA PHE A 173 -20.53 1.45 -5.81
C PHE A 173 -20.78 0.21 -4.95
N SER A 174 -20.47 -0.94 -5.50
CA SER A 174 -20.47 -2.24 -4.84
C SER A 174 -19.05 -2.76 -4.59
N SER A 175 -18.91 -3.88 -3.91
CA SER A 175 -17.62 -4.59 -3.76
C SER A 175 -16.98 -4.92 -5.11
N ASP A 176 -17.77 -5.19 -6.15
CA ASP A 176 -17.30 -5.55 -7.48
C ASP A 176 -16.62 -4.38 -8.21
N ASP A 177 -16.83 -3.17 -7.75
CA ASP A 177 -16.16 -1.96 -8.24
C ASP A 177 -14.76 -1.80 -7.69
N ILE A 178 -14.42 -2.49 -6.59
CA ILE A 178 -13.10 -2.44 -5.98
C ILE A 178 -12.17 -3.38 -6.76
N LYS A 179 -11.58 -2.84 -7.81
CA LYS A 179 -10.62 -3.54 -8.67
C LYS A 179 -9.32 -2.74 -8.73
N PHE A 180 -8.23 -3.37 -8.36
CA PHE A 180 -6.90 -2.81 -8.49
C PHE A 180 -6.42 -2.97 -9.93
N ASP A 181 -5.91 -1.90 -10.54
CA ASP A 181 -5.34 -1.92 -11.88
C ASP A 181 -3.90 -1.38 -11.83
N LEU A 182 -3.03 -2.18 -11.23
CA LEU A 182 -1.59 -1.92 -11.15
C LEU A 182 -0.88 -2.75 -12.21
N ARG A 183 -0.07 -2.10 -13.04
CA ARG A 183 0.64 -2.74 -14.14
C ARG A 183 2.14 -2.50 -14.02
N PRO A 184 2.93 -3.49 -13.58
CA PRO A 184 4.37 -3.37 -13.60
C PRO A 184 4.85 -3.08 -15.04
N PRO A 185 5.78 -2.13 -15.22
CA PRO A 185 6.31 -1.80 -16.54
C PRO A 185 7.09 -2.99 -17.15
N LYS A 186 7.21 -3.01 -18.46
CA LYS A 186 7.82 -4.11 -19.23
C LYS A 186 9.19 -4.52 -18.68
N MET A 187 10.06 -3.57 -18.40
CA MET A 187 11.39 -3.85 -17.83
C MET A 187 11.33 -4.59 -16.48
N ALA A 188 10.35 -4.28 -15.64
CA ALA A 188 10.18 -4.97 -14.37
C ALA A 188 9.65 -6.39 -14.55
N LEU A 189 8.76 -6.60 -15.53
CA LEU A 189 8.28 -7.93 -15.90
C LEU A 189 9.42 -8.79 -16.47
N GLU A 190 10.21 -8.26 -17.40
CA GLU A 190 11.36 -8.95 -17.99
C GLU A 190 12.38 -9.34 -16.90
N TRP A 191 12.67 -8.41 -15.99
CA TRP A 191 13.56 -8.70 -14.86
C TRP A 191 13.01 -9.83 -13.97
N SER A 192 11.70 -9.83 -13.68
CA SER A 192 11.09 -10.89 -12.87
C SER A 192 11.07 -12.24 -13.59
N ASP A 193 10.88 -12.24 -14.91
CA ASP A 193 10.95 -13.46 -15.75
C ASP A 193 12.36 -14.06 -15.73
N GLU A 194 13.37 -13.22 -15.92
CA GLU A 194 14.77 -13.61 -15.86
C GLU A 194 15.13 -14.17 -14.48
N TRP A 195 14.75 -13.45 -13.40
CA TRP A 195 15.01 -13.89 -12.03
C TRP A 195 14.40 -15.28 -11.77
N ILE A 196 13.12 -15.46 -12.13
CA ILE A 196 12.42 -16.75 -11.98
C ILE A 196 13.10 -17.85 -12.77
N SER A 197 13.46 -17.61 -14.02
CA SER A 197 14.10 -18.62 -14.88
C SER A 197 15.42 -19.14 -14.32
N HIS A 198 16.14 -18.33 -13.55
CA HIS A 198 17.41 -18.71 -12.92
C HIS A 198 17.23 -19.43 -11.57
N HIS A 199 16.13 -19.18 -10.85
CA HIS A 199 15.99 -19.62 -9.46
C HIS A 199 14.85 -20.63 -9.22
N LEU A 200 13.86 -20.71 -10.11
CA LEU A 200 12.73 -21.64 -9.98
C LEU A 200 12.73 -22.67 -11.08
N LYS A 201 12.49 -23.93 -10.69
CA LYS A 201 12.15 -25.02 -11.60
C LYS A 201 10.62 -25.10 -11.75
N VAL A 202 10.19 -25.65 -12.88
CA VAL A 202 8.75 -25.88 -13.12
C VAL A 202 8.13 -26.71 -12.01
N GLY A 203 7.03 -26.23 -11.44
CA GLY A 203 6.29 -26.90 -10.36
C GLY A 203 6.76 -26.56 -8.95
N GLN A 204 7.86 -25.82 -8.77
CA GLN A 204 8.26 -25.32 -7.46
C GLN A 204 7.33 -24.18 -6.99
N LYS A 205 7.14 -24.10 -5.68
CA LYS A 205 6.38 -23.02 -5.03
C LYS A 205 7.27 -21.81 -4.77
N LEU A 206 6.75 -20.63 -5.05
CA LEU A 206 7.40 -19.36 -4.71
C LEU A 206 6.66 -18.69 -3.56
N ILE A 207 7.33 -18.55 -2.42
CA ILE A 207 6.78 -17.89 -1.24
C ILE A 207 7.58 -16.61 -0.98
N ALA A 208 6.89 -15.47 -0.90
CA ALA A 208 7.49 -14.20 -0.50
C ALA A 208 7.25 -13.93 0.99
N ILE A 209 8.25 -13.34 1.64
CA ILE A 209 8.18 -12.87 3.03
C ILE A 209 8.55 -11.38 3.04
N ALA A 210 7.70 -10.54 3.62
CA ALA A 210 7.94 -9.11 3.82
C ALA A 210 7.94 -8.79 5.33
N PRO A 211 9.07 -9.00 6.02
CA PRO A 211 9.15 -8.88 7.47
C PRO A 211 9.26 -7.44 7.95
N GLY A 212 9.55 -6.50 7.04
CA GLY A 212 9.69 -5.08 7.35
C GLY A 212 8.36 -4.37 7.63
N SER A 213 8.42 -3.33 8.42
CA SER A 213 7.36 -2.30 8.55
C SER A 213 8.01 -1.00 8.98
N ILE A 214 7.47 0.14 8.51
CA ILE A 214 7.93 1.48 8.93
C ILE A 214 7.79 1.64 10.44
N GLN A 215 6.71 1.08 11.01
CA GLN A 215 6.38 1.15 12.43
C GLN A 215 6.82 -0.15 13.12
N SER A 216 7.80 -0.06 14.01
CA SER A 216 8.36 -1.24 14.69
C SER A 216 7.32 -2.07 15.44
N HIS A 217 6.32 -1.41 16.04
CA HIS A 217 5.24 -2.08 16.80
C HIS A 217 4.23 -2.83 15.91
N LYS A 218 4.34 -2.73 14.58
CA LYS A 218 3.59 -3.54 13.60
C LYS A 218 4.38 -4.74 13.09
N ARG A 219 5.59 -4.95 13.56
CA ARG A 219 6.43 -6.05 13.11
C ARG A 219 6.15 -7.30 13.95
N TRP A 220 5.93 -8.41 13.26
CA TRP A 220 6.01 -9.72 13.88
C TRP A 220 7.49 -10.00 14.24
N PRO A 221 7.80 -10.70 15.37
CA PRO A 221 9.18 -10.95 15.79
C PRO A 221 10.01 -11.64 14.71
N CYS A 222 11.31 -11.29 14.63
CA CYS A 222 12.24 -11.92 13.69
C CYS A 222 12.35 -13.42 13.94
N GLU A 223 12.45 -13.80 15.19
CA GLU A 223 12.53 -15.19 15.65
C GLU A 223 11.31 -16.00 15.18
N SER A 224 10.13 -15.38 15.16
CA SER A 224 8.91 -16.04 14.67
C SER A 224 8.96 -16.27 13.16
N TYR A 225 9.49 -15.32 12.37
CA TYR A 225 9.74 -15.52 10.95
C TYR A 225 10.75 -16.62 10.70
N ILE A 226 11.86 -16.66 11.46
CA ILE A 226 12.90 -17.70 11.36
C ILE A 226 12.30 -19.09 11.60
N LEU A 227 11.54 -19.26 12.67
CA LEU A 227 10.89 -20.53 13.00
C LEU A 227 9.83 -20.92 11.93
N LEU A 228 9.08 -19.96 11.43
CA LEU A 228 8.15 -20.21 10.32
C LEU A 228 8.87 -20.65 9.04
N ILE A 229 9.98 -19.99 8.68
CA ILE A 229 10.80 -20.36 7.52
C ILE A 229 11.32 -21.79 7.66
N GLN A 230 11.87 -22.16 8.82
CA GLN A 230 12.34 -23.54 9.09
C GLN A 230 11.20 -24.56 8.91
N LEU A 231 10.01 -24.23 9.40
CA LEU A 231 8.83 -25.09 9.23
C LEU A 231 8.41 -25.19 7.75
N ILE A 232 8.40 -24.09 6.99
CA ILE A 232 8.11 -24.07 5.56
C ILE A 232 9.12 -24.94 4.81
N LEU A 233 10.41 -24.77 5.03
CA LEU A 233 11.47 -25.50 4.35
C LEU A 233 11.40 -27.01 4.61
N LYS A 234 10.93 -27.40 5.80
CA LYS A 234 10.72 -28.80 6.19
C LYS A 234 9.47 -29.40 5.54
N THR A 235 8.39 -28.63 5.47
CA THR A 235 7.08 -29.11 5.02
C THR A 235 6.97 -29.07 3.49
N TYR A 236 7.53 -28.03 2.87
CA TYR A 236 7.50 -27.79 1.41
C TYR A 236 8.94 -27.85 0.89
N THR A 237 9.42 -29.07 0.63
CA THR A 237 10.82 -29.32 0.22
C THR A 237 11.18 -28.75 -1.14
N ASP A 238 10.17 -28.45 -1.96
CA ASP A 238 10.25 -27.82 -3.28
C ASP A 238 10.05 -26.29 -3.26
N ALA A 239 9.82 -25.69 -2.09
CA ALA A 239 9.59 -24.25 -1.99
C ALA A 239 10.88 -23.43 -2.13
N ILE A 240 10.78 -22.36 -2.89
CA ILE A 240 11.75 -21.27 -2.95
C ILE A 240 11.16 -20.05 -2.22
N LEU A 241 11.97 -19.42 -1.40
CA LEU A 241 11.57 -18.26 -0.61
C LEU A 241 12.30 -17.01 -1.08
N ILE A 242 11.59 -15.90 -1.17
CA ILE A 242 12.17 -14.57 -1.39
C ILE A 242 11.84 -13.67 -0.21
N ILE A 243 12.84 -12.95 0.28
CA ILE A 243 12.64 -11.93 1.30
C ILE A 243 12.61 -10.57 0.59
N ILE A 244 11.49 -9.87 0.65
CA ILE A 244 11.33 -8.57 0.04
C ILE A 244 11.21 -7.47 1.08
N GLY A 245 11.79 -6.33 0.80
CA GLY A 245 11.80 -5.21 1.74
C GLY A 245 12.62 -4.05 1.24
N THR A 246 12.74 -3.05 2.11
CA THR A 246 13.60 -1.88 1.87
C THR A 246 15.06 -2.23 2.16
N PRO A 247 16.03 -1.38 1.74
CA PRO A 247 17.44 -1.59 2.10
C PRO A 247 17.71 -1.65 3.61
N GLN A 248 16.82 -1.06 4.42
CA GLN A 248 16.93 -1.13 5.88
C GLN A 248 16.51 -2.47 6.46
N ASP A 249 15.82 -3.29 5.67
CA ASP A 249 15.42 -4.63 6.05
C ASP A 249 16.46 -5.68 5.59
N LYS A 250 17.60 -5.22 4.99
CA LYS A 250 18.61 -6.10 4.40
C LYS A 250 19.23 -7.06 5.42
N ASP A 251 19.65 -6.56 6.58
CA ASP A 251 20.29 -7.39 7.60
C ASP A 251 19.33 -8.48 8.11
N LEU A 252 18.05 -8.13 8.26
CA LEU A 252 16.99 -9.07 8.62
C LEU A 252 16.79 -10.13 7.52
N GLY A 253 16.84 -9.71 6.26
CA GLY A 253 16.77 -10.64 5.13
C GLY A 253 18.00 -11.54 5.01
N ASP A 254 19.20 -11.02 5.29
CA ASP A 254 20.45 -11.81 5.30
C ASP A 254 20.44 -12.87 6.40
N GLU A 255 19.92 -12.56 7.60
CA GLU A 255 19.72 -13.52 8.68
C GLU A 255 18.78 -14.66 8.24
N MET A 256 17.65 -14.34 7.62
CA MET A 256 16.72 -15.35 7.10
C MET A 256 17.36 -16.19 5.99
N GLN A 257 18.08 -15.57 5.05
CA GLN A 257 18.76 -16.28 3.95
C GLN A 257 19.82 -17.27 4.47
N SER A 258 20.45 -16.98 5.60
CA SER A 258 21.48 -17.85 6.19
C SER A 258 20.95 -19.23 6.59
N LEU A 259 19.64 -19.41 6.73
CA LEU A 259 19.01 -20.71 7.05
C LEU A 259 19.12 -21.73 5.90
N ASP A 260 19.05 -21.27 4.65
CA ASP A 260 19.25 -22.09 3.46
C ASP A 260 19.50 -21.19 2.23
N SER A 261 20.75 -20.88 1.95
CA SER A 261 21.14 -19.97 0.84
C SER A 261 20.83 -20.50 -0.57
N ASN A 262 20.46 -21.77 -0.71
CA ASN A 262 20.06 -22.36 -1.98
C ASN A 262 18.55 -22.19 -2.26
N ARG A 263 17.75 -22.01 -1.23
CA ARG A 263 16.28 -21.89 -1.34
C ARG A 263 15.72 -20.58 -0.81
N ILE A 264 16.52 -19.74 -0.17
CA ILE A 264 16.12 -18.42 0.34
C ILE A 264 16.96 -17.34 -0.31
N PHE A 265 16.30 -16.35 -0.91
CA PHE A 265 16.95 -15.25 -1.61
C PHE A 265 16.54 -13.91 -0.99
N ASN A 266 17.51 -13.19 -0.44
CA ASN A 266 17.28 -11.85 0.10
C ASN A 266 17.27 -10.81 -1.03
N LEU A 267 16.11 -10.27 -1.31
CA LEU A 267 15.89 -9.21 -2.29
C LEU A 267 15.67 -7.82 -1.64
N CYS A 268 15.85 -7.70 -0.31
CA CYS A 268 15.74 -6.43 0.39
C CYS A 268 16.79 -5.43 -0.11
N GLY A 269 16.31 -4.33 -0.72
CA GLY A 269 17.17 -3.33 -1.34
C GLY A 269 17.86 -3.77 -2.64
N VAL A 270 17.65 -4.98 -3.10
CA VAL A 270 18.08 -5.51 -4.42
C VAL A 270 17.01 -5.25 -5.45
N SER A 271 15.77 -5.69 -5.20
CA SER A 271 14.63 -5.36 -6.06
C SER A 271 14.06 -3.98 -5.69
N ASN A 272 13.76 -3.17 -6.70
CA ASN A 272 12.97 -1.97 -6.53
C ASN A 272 11.46 -2.32 -6.44
N ILE A 273 10.61 -1.32 -6.16
CA ILE A 273 9.17 -1.54 -5.95
C ILE A 273 8.46 -2.10 -7.18
N LEU A 274 8.89 -1.74 -8.39
CA LEU A 274 8.30 -2.20 -9.64
C LEU A 274 8.66 -3.65 -9.92
N GLN A 275 9.92 -4.01 -9.67
CA GLN A 275 10.43 -5.39 -9.74
C GLN A 275 9.76 -6.27 -8.68
N SER A 276 9.61 -5.77 -7.45
CA SER A 276 8.88 -6.47 -6.38
C SER A 276 7.42 -6.70 -6.76
N ALA A 277 6.74 -5.72 -7.37
CA ALA A 277 5.37 -5.88 -7.87
C ALA A 277 5.28 -6.95 -8.98
N ALA A 278 6.27 -6.97 -9.89
CA ALA A 278 6.33 -7.97 -10.97
C ALA A 278 6.57 -9.40 -10.43
N LEU A 279 7.45 -9.56 -9.42
CA LEU A 279 7.66 -10.85 -8.74
C LEU A 279 6.41 -11.29 -7.97
N LEU A 280 5.78 -10.39 -7.21
CA LEU A 280 4.57 -10.70 -6.45
C LEU A 280 3.45 -11.21 -7.34
N LYS A 281 3.32 -10.70 -8.56
CA LYS A 281 2.35 -11.22 -9.55
C LYS A 281 2.53 -12.69 -9.88
N LYS A 282 3.72 -13.25 -9.63
CA LYS A 282 4.11 -14.65 -9.92
C LYS A 282 4.35 -15.48 -8.66
N THR A 283 4.17 -14.86 -7.50
CA THR A 283 4.35 -15.46 -6.19
C THR A 283 3.06 -16.14 -5.75
N ASP A 284 3.16 -17.38 -5.27
CA ASP A 284 2.00 -18.15 -4.80
C ASP A 284 1.44 -17.56 -3.49
N ILE A 285 2.32 -17.28 -2.52
CA ILE A 285 1.93 -16.76 -1.21
C ILE A 285 2.90 -15.64 -0.80
N LEU A 286 2.34 -14.53 -0.31
CA LEU A 286 3.07 -13.49 0.41
C LEU A 286 2.69 -13.53 1.90
N ILE A 287 3.67 -13.64 2.78
CA ILE A 287 3.51 -13.46 4.23
C ILE A 287 4.10 -12.10 4.60
N ALA A 288 3.27 -11.21 5.12
CA ALA A 288 3.69 -9.82 5.37
C ALA A 288 3.05 -9.24 6.63
N ASN A 289 3.76 -8.33 7.29
CA ASN A 289 3.13 -7.42 8.25
C ASN A 289 2.14 -6.50 7.53
N ASP A 290 1.10 -6.05 8.25
CA ASP A 290 0.19 -5.01 7.73
C ASP A 290 0.96 -3.79 7.22
N GLY A 291 0.77 -3.45 5.96
CA GLY A 291 1.47 -2.36 5.31
C GLY A 291 1.51 -2.42 3.79
N GLY A 292 2.41 -1.63 3.20
CA GLY A 292 2.49 -1.45 1.76
C GLY A 292 2.73 -2.74 0.97
N ALA A 293 3.56 -3.66 1.47
CA ALA A 293 3.86 -4.92 0.80
C ALA A 293 2.62 -5.83 0.74
N ALA A 294 1.85 -5.93 1.84
CA ALA A 294 0.63 -6.72 1.88
C ALA A 294 -0.41 -6.22 0.88
N HIS A 295 -0.65 -4.91 0.83
CA HIS A 295 -1.59 -4.32 -0.13
C HIS A 295 -1.10 -4.43 -1.57
N LEU A 296 0.21 -4.30 -1.80
CA LEU A 296 0.78 -4.47 -3.14
C LEU A 296 0.61 -5.92 -3.63
N GLY A 297 0.92 -6.91 -2.80
CA GLY A 297 0.71 -8.32 -3.12
C GLY A 297 -0.75 -8.62 -3.44
N ASP A 298 -1.67 -8.12 -2.62
CA ASP A 298 -3.11 -8.24 -2.83
C ASP A 298 -3.55 -7.67 -4.18
N ALA A 299 -3.06 -6.48 -4.52
CA ALA A 299 -3.35 -5.82 -5.80
C ALA A 299 -2.71 -6.51 -7.01
N MET A 300 -1.61 -7.25 -6.81
CA MET A 300 -0.96 -8.06 -7.84
C MET A 300 -1.61 -9.44 -8.03
N GLY A 301 -2.59 -9.80 -7.20
CA GLY A 301 -3.28 -11.10 -7.27
C GLY A 301 -2.58 -12.21 -6.49
N THR A 302 -1.55 -11.91 -5.72
CA THR A 302 -0.89 -12.86 -4.82
C THR A 302 -1.83 -13.28 -3.69
N GLN A 303 -1.77 -14.54 -3.23
CA GLN A 303 -2.41 -14.94 -1.97
C GLN A 303 -1.64 -14.33 -0.80
N VAL A 304 -2.25 -13.43 -0.05
CA VAL A 304 -1.58 -12.68 1.01
C VAL A 304 -2.03 -13.16 2.37
N ILE A 305 -1.08 -13.59 3.21
CA ILE A 305 -1.27 -13.78 4.65
C ILE A 305 -0.76 -12.51 5.32
N SER A 306 -1.69 -11.67 5.78
CA SER A 306 -1.36 -10.43 6.47
C SER A 306 -1.34 -10.63 7.98
N LEU A 307 -0.22 -10.32 8.62
CA LEU A 307 -0.09 -10.28 10.07
C LEU A 307 -0.53 -8.89 10.54
N THR A 308 -1.75 -8.81 11.05
CA THR A 308 -2.44 -7.54 11.24
C THR A 308 -2.52 -7.12 12.70
N PRO A 309 -1.98 -5.95 13.08
CA PRO A 309 -1.98 -5.47 14.46
C PRO A 309 -3.36 -5.04 14.94
N GLY A 310 -3.55 -4.99 16.25
CA GLY A 310 -4.78 -4.51 16.89
C GLY A 310 -4.95 -2.97 16.88
N ILE A 311 -4.46 -2.28 15.86
CA ILE A 311 -4.53 -0.81 15.78
C ILE A 311 -5.91 -0.35 15.34
N GLU A 312 -6.50 -1.05 14.40
CA GLU A 312 -7.79 -0.75 13.77
C GLU A 312 -8.80 -1.86 14.01
N PHE A 313 -10.06 -1.60 13.73
CA PHE A 313 -11.09 -2.63 13.70
C PHE A 313 -10.78 -3.68 12.63
N GLU A 314 -11.22 -4.88 12.87
CA GLU A 314 -11.27 -5.95 11.88
C GLU A 314 -12.08 -5.52 10.65
N ASP A 315 -11.70 -6.00 9.47
CA ASP A 315 -12.25 -5.66 8.15
C ASP A 315 -12.10 -4.19 7.72
N SER A 316 -11.23 -3.41 8.38
CA SER A 316 -11.01 -2.01 8.00
C SER A 316 -9.73 -1.75 7.21
N ILE A 317 -8.67 -2.52 7.46
CA ILE A 317 -7.34 -2.29 6.88
C ILE A 317 -6.71 -3.53 6.22
N GLU A 318 -7.31 -4.69 6.34
CA GLU A 318 -6.81 -5.94 5.78
C GLU A 318 -6.67 -5.84 4.24
N PRO A 319 -5.78 -6.60 3.58
CA PRO A 319 -5.75 -6.69 2.13
C PRO A 319 -7.13 -7.07 1.58
N TRP A 320 -7.66 -6.27 0.65
CA TRP A 320 -9.07 -6.31 0.26
C TRP A 320 -9.53 -7.67 -0.28
N ASN A 321 -8.74 -8.28 -1.18
CA ASN A 321 -9.06 -9.58 -1.77
C ASN A 321 -8.67 -10.75 -0.86
N ASN A 322 -7.82 -10.51 0.13
CA ASN A 322 -7.25 -11.51 1.03
C ASN A 322 -7.65 -11.31 2.50
N LYS A 323 -8.78 -10.66 2.77
CA LYS A 323 -9.26 -10.42 4.16
C LYS A 323 -9.30 -11.71 4.98
N ASN A 324 -9.82 -12.80 4.41
CA ASN A 324 -9.95 -14.10 5.06
C ASN A 324 -8.61 -14.78 5.36
N ASN A 325 -7.51 -14.29 4.80
CA ASN A 325 -6.16 -14.76 5.05
C ASN A 325 -5.42 -13.88 6.07
N SER A 326 -6.04 -12.81 6.56
CA SER A 326 -5.44 -11.97 7.59
C SER A 326 -5.51 -12.65 8.95
N ILE A 327 -4.41 -12.56 9.71
CA ILE A 327 -4.26 -13.13 11.03
C ILE A 327 -4.12 -12.01 12.04
N ARG A 328 -4.98 -12.03 13.06
CA ARG A 328 -4.97 -11.12 14.20
C ARG A 328 -4.93 -11.90 15.50
N PHE A 329 -4.19 -11.42 16.47
CA PHE A 329 -4.29 -11.91 17.84
C PHE A 329 -5.35 -11.09 18.58
N PRO A 330 -6.41 -11.73 19.13
CA PRO A 330 -7.45 -11.04 19.87
C PRO A 330 -6.90 -10.52 21.20
N ILE A 331 -7.02 -9.23 21.46
CA ILE A 331 -6.51 -8.60 22.67
C ILE A 331 -7.41 -7.47 23.13
N ALA A 332 -7.62 -7.33 24.44
CA ALA A 332 -8.58 -6.39 25.02
C ALA A 332 -8.28 -4.90 24.71
N CYS A 333 -7.02 -4.54 24.43
CA CYS A 333 -6.66 -3.16 24.07
C CYS A 333 -6.93 -2.81 22.59
N ALA A 334 -7.39 -3.75 21.76
CA ALA A 334 -7.73 -3.50 20.37
C ALA A 334 -9.20 -3.03 20.24
N PRO A 335 -9.46 -2.05 19.34
CA PRO A 335 -8.52 -1.25 18.56
C PRO A 335 -7.91 -0.10 19.38
N CYS A 336 -6.58 0.02 19.36
CA CYS A 336 -5.88 1.05 20.14
C CYS A 336 -5.75 2.39 19.40
N TYR A 337 -5.88 2.44 18.08
CA TYR A 337 -5.67 3.62 17.19
C TYR A 337 -4.32 4.31 17.37
N SER A 338 -3.31 3.60 17.77
CA SER A 338 -1.96 4.13 17.94
C SER A 338 -1.11 3.84 16.70
N PHE A 339 -0.81 4.88 15.95
CA PHE A 339 -0.06 4.78 14.69
C PHE A 339 1.45 5.09 14.85
N THR A 340 1.91 5.35 16.06
CA THR A 340 3.32 5.71 16.30
C THR A 340 4.06 4.66 17.12
N SER A 341 3.43 4.13 18.16
CA SER A 341 4.00 3.14 19.08
C SER A 341 2.89 2.38 19.81
N CYS A 342 3.22 1.23 20.40
CA CYS A 342 2.27 0.54 21.28
C CYS A 342 2.08 1.34 22.59
N PRO A 343 0.86 1.80 22.92
CA PRO A 343 0.63 2.63 24.09
C PRO A 343 0.83 1.88 25.41
N LEU A 344 0.74 0.54 25.39
CA LEU A 344 0.98 -0.34 26.54
C LEU A 344 2.35 -1.02 26.51
N VAL A 345 3.19 -0.69 25.55
CA VAL A 345 4.59 -1.14 25.37
C VAL A 345 4.78 -2.67 25.28
N HIS A 346 3.69 -3.46 25.25
CA HIS A 346 3.80 -4.93 25.26
C HIS A 346 3.75 -5.58 23.86
N ASN A 347 3.22 -4.90 22.87
CA ASN A 347 3.13 -5.33 21.45
C ASN A 347 2.44 -6.70 21.21
N LYS A 348 1.72 -7.23 22.19
CA LYS A 348 1.17 -8.60 22.17
C LYS A 348 0.25 -8.91 20.98
N CYS A 349 -0.43 -7.89 20.42
CA CYS A 349 -1.22 -8.07 19.20
C CYS A 349 -0.39 -8.55 17.99
N MET A 350 0.94 -8.43 18.05
CA MET A 350 1.87 -8.95 17.04
C MET A 350 2.69 -10.13 17.59
N THR A 351 3.27 -10.00 18.79
CA THR A 351 4.15 -11.03 19.34
C THR A 351 3.45 -12.35 19.64
N ASP A 352 2.16 -12.30 19.94
CA ASP A 352 1.36 -13.48 20.31
C ASP A 352 0.63 -14.12 19.10
N ILE A 353 0.84 -13.61 17.86
CA ILE A 353 0.45 -14.34 16.65
C ILE A 353 1.30 -15.62 16.59
N SER A 354 0.66 -16.78 16.61
CA SER A 354 1.37 -18.05 16.65
C SER A 354 1.83 -18.50 15.27
N ILE A 355 2.97 -19.20 15.22
CA ILE A 355 3.54 -19.79 14.01
C ILE A 355 2.58 -20.82 13.42
N GLU A 356 1.91 -21.59 14.28
CA GLU A 356 0.93 -22.60 13.90
C GLU A 356 -0.25 -21.99 13.14
N SER A 357 -0.73 -20.81 13.57
CA SER A 357 -1.83 -20.12 12.87
C SER A 357 -1.43 -19.68 11.46
N VAL A 358 -0.19 -19.20 11.30
CA VAL A 358 0.36 -18.81 9.99
C VAL A 358 0.59 -20.04 9.11
N SER A 359 1.20 -21.08 9.64
CA SER A 359 1.44 -22.35 8.93
C SER A 359 0.13 -23.02 8.47
N ALA A 360 -0.88 -23.08 9.33
CA ALA A 360 -2.19 -23.62 8.98
C ALA A 360 -2.86 -22.84 7.82
N LYS A 361 -2.62 -21.52 7.76
CA LYS A 361 -3.13 -20.69 6.66
C LYS A 361 -2.39 -20.99 5.35
N ILE A 362 -1.07 -21.18 5.39
CA ILE A 362 -0.27 -21.62 4.22
C ILE A 362 -0.81 -22.95 3.68
N ASP A 363 -1.02 -23.94 4.56
CA ASP A 363 -1.55 -25.25 4.20
C ASP A 363 -2.94 -25.14 3.56
N THR A 364 -3.78 -24.26 4.08
CA THR A 364 -5.13 -24.04 3.54
C THR A 364 -5.06 -23.47 2.13
N ILE A 365 -4.23 -22.47 1.88
CA ILE A 365 -4.06 -21.86 0.56
C ILE A 365 -3.54 -22.89 -0.44
N PHE A 366 -2.50 -23.65 -0.10
CA PHE A 366 -1.93 -24.65 -1.02
C PHE A 366 -2.85 -25.84 -1.28
N ARG A 367 -3.76 -26.18 -0.36
CA ARG A 367 -4.77 -27.22 -0.62
C ARG A 367 -5.83 -26.76 -1.61
N HIS A 368 -6.25 -25.51 -1.54
CA HIS A 368 -7.26 -24.95 -2.47
C HIS A 368 -6.74 -24.69 -3.87
N HIS A 369 -5.42 -24.56 -4.06
CA HIS A 369 -4.79 -24.36 -5.38
C HIS A 369 -4.42 -25.68 -6.11
N LYS A 370 -4.76 -26.85 -5.55
CA LYS A 370 -4.53 -28.16 -6.17
C LYS A 370 -5.72 -28.69 -6.98
N ILE A 371 -6.76 -27.86 -7.22
CA ILE A 371 -7.95 -28.25 -8.00
C ILE A 371 -7.94 -27.58 -9.36
#